data_2f0759930eeee7398e5cbf749ef9a7d2
#
_entry.id   2f0759930eeee7398e5cbf749ef9a7d2
#
_cell.length_a   1.000
_cell.length_b   1.000
_cell.length_c   1.000
_cell.angle_alpha   90.00
_cell.angle_beta   90.00
_cell.angle_gamma   90.00
#
_symmetry.space_group_name_H-M   'P 1'
#
loop_
_entity.id
_entity.type
_entity.pdbx_description
1 polymer ?
#
loop_
_entity_poly.entity_id
_entity_poly.type
_entity_poly.pdbx_seq_one_letter_code
_entity_poly.pdbx_strand_id
1 'polypeptide(L)'
;IDSAGFFEKDDIKFTKATILTRNNKNKVKISHDGVDMWCNQAFFYENRNYIEAYGDVILKQGDTINLNSQYLEYNGDTKIAFASGKVKLTEPTSILLTDSLYFDRNKQEAFYNNYGRVIKEKQDTIDSKIGNYILENKKYEFKINVLLKSPKYEISTPRLDYYTENGHAYFYGATQIKSEESD
;
A
#
# COMPACT_ATOMS: atom_id res chain seq x y z
N ILE A 1 -12.63 23.03 8.04
CA ILE A 1 -12.64 23.10 6.56
C ILE A 1 -12.44 24.57 6.21
N ASP A 2 -11.18 24.96 5.97
CA ASP A 2 -10.85 26.38 5.79
C ASP A 2 -10.99 26.88 4.35
N SER A 3 -11.23 26.01 3.37
CA SER A 3 -11.63 26.40 2.01
C SER A 3 -12.24 25.20 1.27
N ALA A 4 -13.52 25.25 1.01
CA ALA A 4 -14.18 24.36 0.08
C ALA A 4 -14.56 25.18 -1.16
N GLY A 5 -14.03 24.81 -2.32
CA GLY A 5 -14.41 25.36 -3.62
C GLY A 5 -15.13 24.31 -4.43
N PHE A 6 -16.12 24.70 -5.20
CA PHE A 6 -16.78 23.81 -6.16
C PHE A 6 -16.25 24.14 -7.55
N PHE A 7 -15.71 23.13 -8.24
CA PHE A 7 -15.29 23.24 -9.64
C PHE A 7 -16.00 22.18 -10.48
N GLU A 8 -16.41 22.55 -11.67
CA GLU A 8 -16.76 21.59 -12.71
C GLU A 8 -15.45 21.10 -13.32
N LYS A 9 -15.20 19.80 -13.25
CA LYS A 9 -14.12 19.16 -13.95
C LYS A 9 -14.70 18.56 -15.21
N ASP A 10 -14.20 18.96 -16.36
CA ASP A 10 -14.56 18.43 -17.70
C ASP A 10 -14.07 16.98 -17.88
N ASP A 11 -14.35 16.13 -16.92
CA ASP A 11 -14.08 14.70 -17.02
C ASP A 11 -15.43 13.97 -17.21
N ILE A 12 -15.48 13.10 -18.21
CA ILE A 12 -16.66 12.30 -18.56
C ILE A 12 -17.19 11.50 -17.34
N LYS A 13 -16.35 11.28 -16.34
CA LYS A 13 -16.70 10.51 -15.13
C LYS A 13 -17.27 11.38 -14.00
N PHE A 14 -16.83 12.63 -13.86
CA PHE A 14 -17.10 13.44 -12.68
C PHE A 14 -17.48 14.85 -13.07
N THR A 15 -18.69 15.26 -12.78
CA THR A 15 -19.22 16.58 -13.13
C THR A 15 -19.07 17.63 -12.05
N LYS A 16 -18.96 17.22 -10.77
CA LYS A 16 -18.80 18.13 -9.61
C LYS A 16 -17.94 17.49 -8.53
N ALA A 17 -17.04 18.26 -7.97
CA ALA A 17 -16.22 17.83 -6.85
C ALA A 17 -16.15 18.93 -5.78
N THR A 18 -16.22 18.53 -4.52
CA THR A 18 -15.80 19.39 -3.40
C THR A 18 -14.28 19.33 -3.30
N ILE A 19 -13.62 20.49 -3.42
CA ILE A 19 -12.17 20.58 -3.33
C ILE A 19 -11.78 21.04 -1.94
N LEU A 20 -10.92 20.25 -1.31
CA LEU A 20 -10.30 20.55 -0.03
C LEU A 20 -8.82 20.83 -0.28
N THR A 21 -8.33 21.95 0.19
CA THR A 21 -6.92 22.32 0.04
C THR A 21 -6.33 22.63 1.42
N ARG A 22 -5.08 22.23 1.64
CA ARG A 22 -4.35 22.56 2.86
C ARG A 22 -4.22 24.07 3.03
N ASN A 23 -4.19 24.54 4.27
CA ASN A 23 -3.75 25.89 4.58
C ASN A 23 -2.25 25.91 4.96
N ASN A 24 -1.73 27.08 5.30
CA ASN A 24 -0.29 27.24 5.65
C ASN A 24 0.14 26.46 6.90
N LYS A 25 -0.79 26.01 7.75
CA LYS A 25 -0.50 25.33 9.01
C LYS A 25 -0.89 23.86 9.02
N ASN A 26 -1.97 23.49 8.32
CA ASN A 26 -2.59 22.17 8.45
C ASN A 26 -2.82 21.51 7.08
N LYS A 27 -2.55 20.22 7.00
CA LYS A 27 -3.00 19.37 5.88
C LYS A 27 -4.53 19.21 5.92
N VAL A 28 -5.12 18.88 4.79
CA VAL A 28 -6.49 18.36 4.75
C VAL A 28 -6.54 17.08 5.58
N LYS A 29 -7.50 16.98 6.48
CA LYS A 29 -7.78 15.75 7.23
C LYS A 29 -9.17 15.25 6.88
N ILE A 30 -9.27 13.97 6.54
CA ILE A 30 -10.52 13.25 6.24
C ILE A 30 -10.54 12.01 7.12
N SER A 31 -11.67 11.80 7.81
CA SER A 31 -11.88 10.64 8.68
C SER A 31 -13.15 9.92 8.26
N HIS A 32 -13.06 8.60 8.05
CA HIS A 32 -14.20 7.75 7.67
C HIS A 32 -13.95 6.30 8.08
N ASP A 33 -14.92 5.67 8.74
CA ASP A 33 -14.92 4.25 9.12
C ASP A 33 -13.62 3.79 9.81
N GLY A 34 -13.11 4.58 10.76
CA GLY A 34 -11.89 4.24 11.52
C GLY A 34 -10.60 4.41 10.72
N VAL A 35 -10.67 5.06 9.55
CA VAL A 35 -9.52 5.45 8.75
C VAL A 35 -9.37 6.96 8.78
N ASP A 36 -8.17 7.42 9.10
CA ASP A 36 -7.78 8.82 9.01
C ASP A 36 -6.82 9.03 7.83
N MET A 37 -7.10 10.05 7.00
CA MET A 37 -6.25 10.43 5.87
C MET A 37 -5.86 11.89 5.96
N TRP A 38 -4.59 12.18 5.65
CA TRP A 38 -4.04 13.54 5.51
C TRP A 38 -3.42 13.70 4.13
N CYS A 39 -3.62 14.87 3.50
CA CYS A 39 -3.03 15.19 2.20
C CYS A 39 -2.89 16.71 2.01
N ASN A 40 -2.28 17.12 0.91
CA ASN A 40 -2.19 18.54 0.57
C ASN A 40 -3.45 19.04 -0.12
N GLN A 41 -4.09 18.21 -0.95
CA GLN A 41 -5.33 18.52 -1.65
C GLN A 41 -6.16 17.26 -1.82
N ALA A 42 -7.49 17.39 -1.73
CA ALA A 42 -8.42 16.31 -2.03
C ALA A 42 -9.58 16.79 -2.88
N PHE A 43 -10.08 15.92 -3.74
CA PHE A 43 -11.30 16.08 -4.54
C PHE A 43 -12.30 15.03 -4.09
N PHE A 44 -13.44 15.45 -3.60
CA PHE A 44 -14.51 14.56 -3.18
C PHE A 44 -15.70 14.67 -4.14
N TYR A 45 -16.02 13.57 -4.78
CA TYR A 45 -17.12 13.41 -5.75
C TYR A 45 -18.30 12.74 -5.05
N GLU A 46 -19.15 13.52 -4.41
CA GLU A 46 -20.23 13.03 -3.55
C GLU A 46 -21.17 12.06 -4.29
N ASN A 47 -21.58 12.42 -5.52
CA ASN A 47 -22.48 11.59 -6.34
C ASN A 47 -21.87 10.24 -6.79
N ARG A 48 -20.60 10.02 -6.55
CA ARG A 48 -19.85 8.80 -6.92
C ARG A 48 -19.23 8.14 -5.73
N ASN A 49 -19.45 8.66 -4.53
CA ASN A 49 -18.79 8.17 -3.31
C ASN A 49 -17.29 7.91 -3.52
N TYR A 50 -16.64 8.89 -4.17
CA TYR A 50 -15.26 8.74 -4.65
C TYR A 50 -14.41 9.91 -4.20
N ILE A 51 -13.17 9.62 -3.81
CA ILE A 51 -12.20 10.61 -3.39
C ILE A 51 -10.86 10.42 -4.09
N GLU A 52 -10.23 11.53 -4.47
CA GLU A 52 -8.82 11.60 -4.89
C GLU A 52 -8.06 12.48 -3.91
N ALA A 53 -6.88 12.06 -3.50
CA ALA A 53 -5.99 12.78 -2.59
C ALA A 53 -4.60 12.94 -3.20
N TYR A 54 -4.04 14.13 -3.10
CA TYR A 54 -2.79 14.51 -3.73
C TYR A 54 -1.81 15.12 -2.74
N GLY A 55 -0.55 14.77 -2.91
CA GLY A 55 0.62 15.33 -2.23
C GLY A 55 0.76 14.92 -0.77
N ASP A 56 1.85 14.22 -0.49
CA ASP A 56 2.20 13.72 0.85
C ASP A 56 1.03 13.07 1.58
N VAL A 57 0.36 12.16 0.89
CA VAL A 57 -0.78 11.44 1.44
C VAL A 57 -0.31 10.52 2.55
N ILE A 58 -0.99 10.58 3.68
CA ILE A 58 -0.80 9.69 4.82
C ILE A 58 -2.16 9.11 5.15
N LEU A 59 -2.26 7.78 5.20
CA LEU A 59 -3.47 7.08 5.62
C LEU A 59 -3.12 6.22 6.82
N LYS A 60 -3.96 6.29 7.86
CA LYS A 60 -3.84 5.46 9.07
C LYS A 60 -5.12 4.71 9.34
N GLN A 61 -4.99 3.43 9.64
CA GLN A 61 -6.10 2.59 10.10
C GLN A 61 -5.70 1.92 11.41
N GLY A 62 -6.33 2.38 12.50
CA GLY A 62 -5.92 1.99 13.85
C GLY A 62 -4.47 2.36 14.14
N ASP A 63 -3.84 1.57 15.01
CA ASP A 63 -2.42 1.74 15.38
C ASP A 63 -1.48 0.86 14.55
N THR A 64 -2.02 0.05 13.63
CA THR A 64 -1.27 -1.02 12.97
C THR A 64 -0.94 -0.73 11.52
N ILE A 65 -1.75 0.03 10.81
CA ILE A 65 -1.56 0.30 9.37
C ILE A 65 -1.26 1.78 9.15
N ASN A 66 -0.13 2.07 8.53
CA ASN A 66 0.26 3.40 8.09
C ASN A 66 0.75 3.34 6.65
N LEU A 67 0.02 4.00 5.73
CA LEU A 67 0.38 4.09 4.32
C LEU A 67 0.77 5.52 3.98
N ASN A 68 1.89 5.67 3.28
CA ASN A 68 2.36 6.93 2.70
C ASN A 68 2.40 6.81 1.18
N SER A 69 1.99 7.86 0.46
CA SER A 69 2.05 7.93 -1.01
C SER A 69 2.02 9.38 -1.50
N GLN A 70 2.19 9.61 -2.79
CA GLN A 70 1.99 10.93 -3.40
C GLN A 70 0.56 11.13 -3.93
N TYR A 71 -0.12 10.04 -4.27
CA TYR A 71 -1.48 9.99 -4.74
C TYR A 71 -2.23 8.84 -4.09
N LEU A 72 -3.50 9.06 -3.79
CA LEU A 72 -4.43 8.03 -3.35
C LEU A 72 -5.82 8.32 -3.89
N GLU A 73 -6.50 7.29 -4.37
CA GLU A 73 -7.93 7.33 -4.67
C GLU A 73 -8.67 6.23 -3.91
N TYR A 74 -9.92 6.48 -3.59
CA TYR A 74 -10.80 5.52 -2.94
C TYR A 74 -12.21 5.61 -3.50
N ASN A 75 -12.74 4.46 -3.86
CA ASN A 75 -14.13 4.31 -4.27
C ASN A 75 -14.92 3.65 -3.13
N GLY A 76 -15.83 4.40 -2.52
CA GLY A 76 -16.62 3.95 -1.39
C GLY A 76 -17.68 2.89 -1.74
N ASP A 77 -18.11 2.82 -3.01
CA ASP A 77 -19.08 1.81 -3.47
C ASP A 77 -18.42 0.46 -3.68
N THR A 78 -17.27 0.43 -4.32
CA THR A 78 -16.48 -0.82 -4.53
C THR A 78 -15.60 -1.16 -3.34
N LYS A 79 -15.31 -0.19 -2.46
CA LYS A 79 -14.38 -0.26 -1.32
C LYS A 79 -12.94 -0.59 -1.73
N ILE A 80 -12.55 -0.17 -2.93
CA ILE A 80 -11.20 -0.31 -3.45
C ILE A 80 -10.47 1.02 -3.33
N ALA A 81 -9.26 0.96 -2.77
CA ALA A 81 -8.29 2.05 -2.79
C ALA A 81 -7.16 1.74 -3.76
N PHE A 82 -6.60 2.79 -4.35
CA PHE A 82 -5.36 2.74 -5.12
C PHE A 82 -4.43 3.85 -4.65
N ALA A 83 -3.19 3.50 -4.35
CA ALA A 83 -2.15 4.45 -3.97
C ALA A 83 -0.99 4.38 -4.96
N SER A 84 -0.38 5.52 -5.27
CA SER A 84 0.80 5.57 -6.15
C SER A 84 1.77 6.68 -5.79
N GLY A 85 3.00 6.54 -6.31
CA GLY A 85 4.11 7.45 -6.08
C GLY A 85 4.80 7.21 -4.73
N LYS A 86 5.85 6.38 -4.76
CA LYS A 86 6.68 6.03 -3.58
C LYS A 86 5.84 5.48 -2.43
N VAL A 87 5.00 4.50 -2.72
CA VAL A 87 4.14 3.89 -1.71
C VAL A 87 4.96 3.18 -0.66
N LYS A 88 4.68 3.51 0.60
CA LYS A 88 5.23 2.85 1.78
C LYS A 88 4.10 2.43 2.69
N LEU A 89 3.87 1.13 2.81
CA LEU A 89 2.95 0.55 3.79
C LEU A 89 3.77 0.05 4.98
N THR A 90 3.47 0.57 6.15
CA THR A 90 4.15 0.20 7.40
C THR A 90 3.20 -0.55 8.30
N GLU A 91 3.61 -1.69 8.75
CA GLU A 91 2.97 -2.55 9.74
C GLU A 91 3.91 -2.80 10.92
N PRO A 92 3.46 -3.39 12.03
CA PRO A 92 4.30 -3.59 13.22
C PRO A 92 5.58 -4.41 12.95
N THR A 93 5.55 -5.35 12.00
CA THR A 93 6.65 -6.30 11.75
C THR A 93 7.25 -6.19 10.36
N SER A 94 6.70 -5.35 9.48
CA SER A 94 7.15 -5.23 8.10
C SER A 94 6.89 -3.85 7.48
N ILE A 95 7.66 -3.55 6.45
CA ILE A 95 7.49 -2.38 5.59
C ILE A 95 7.44 -2.86 4.15
N LEU A 96 6.36 -2.56 3.43
CA LEU A 96 6.27 -2.76 1.99
C LEU A 96 6.58 -1.44 1.28
N LEU A 97 7.48 -1.48 0.31
CA LEU A 97 7.83 -0.39 -0.60
C LEU A 97 7.45 -0.81 -2.03
N THR A 98 6.70 0.03 -2.75
CA THR A 98 6.31 -0.19 -4.15
C THR A 98 5.96 1.13 -4.82
N ASP A 99 5.86 1.17 -6.15
CA ASP A 99 5.41 2.38 -6.85
C ASP A 99 3.89 2.55 -6.82
N SER A 100 3.14 1.45 -6.81
CA SER A 100 1.69 1.49 -6.67
C SER A 100 1.14 0.28 -5.93
N LEU A 101 0.02 0.48 -5.22
CA LEU A 101 -0.63 -0.52 -4.38
C LEU A 101 -2.14 -0.37 -4.50
N TYR A 102 -2.83 -1.49 -4.71
CA TYR A 102 -4.28 -1.61 -4.56
C TYR A 102 -4.62 -2.19 -3.20
N PHE A 103 -5.70 -1.74 -2.61
CA PHE A 103 -6.25 -2.31 -1.38
C PHE A 103 -7.75 -2.56 -1.54
N ASP A 104 -8.15 -3.82 -1.41
CA ASP A 104 -9.55 -4.26 -1.41
C ASP A 104 -10.02 -4.43 0.03
N ARG A 105 -10.85 -3.50 0.54
CA ARG A 105 -11.38 -3.54 1.90
C ARG A 105 -12.38 -4.69 2.11
N ASN A 106 -13.04 -5.17 1.07
CA ASN A 106 -13.98 -6.29 1.21
C ASN A 106 -13.24 -7.60 1.43
N LYS A 107 -12.10 -7.79 0.75
CA LYS A 107 -11.25 -8.97 0.89
C LYS A 107 -10.19 -8.83 1.97
N GLN A 108 -9.93 -7.60 2.44
CA GLN A 108 -8.80 -7.29 3.32
C GLN A 108 -7.48 -7.74 2.69
N GLU A 109 -7.26 -7.35 1.42
CA GLU A 109 -6.07 -7.70 0.63
C GLU A 109 -5.41 -6.45 0.06
N ALA A 110 -4.07 -6.41 0.14
CA ALA A 110 -3.24 -5.41 -0.53
C ALA A 110 -2.43 -6.07 -1.65
N PHE A 111 -2.44 -5.46 -2.85
CA PHE A 111 -1.88 -6.07 -4.06
C PHE A 111 -1.02 -5.09 -4.85
N TYR A 112 0.15 -5.54 -5.32
CA TYR A 112 0.99 -4.83 -6.30
C TYR A 112 1.43 -5.76 -7.43
N ASN A 113 1.68 -5.20 -8.63
CA ASN A 113 2.11 -5.95 -9.82
C ASN A 113 3.28 -5.30 -10.58
N ASN A 114 3.93 -4.31 -9.98
CA ASN A 114 4.96 -3.48 -10.60
C ASN A 114 6.26 -3.42 -9.78
N TYR A 115 6.63 -4.54 -9.20
CA TYR A 115 7.70 -4.70 -8.23
C TYR A 115 7.42 -4.09 -6.86
N GLY A 116 7.80 -4.81 -5.84
CA GLY A 116 7.74 -4.40 -4.46
C GLY A 116 8.84 -5.06 -3.65
N ARG A 117 9.20 -4.38 -2.57
CA ARG A 117 10.15 -4.86 -1.56
C ARG A 117 9.48 -4.88 -0.20
N VAL A 118 9.44 -6.03 0.43
CA VAL A 118 9.08 -6.15 1.84
C VAL A 118 10.36 -6.22 2.67
N ILE A 119 10.47 -5.32 3.65
CA ILE A 119 11.56 -5.26 4.62
C ILE A 119 11.00 -5.74 5.94
N LYS A 120 11.66 -6.71 6.55
CA LYS A 120 11.29 -7.31 7.83
C LYS A 120 12.21 -6.84 8.95
N GLU A 121 11.81 -7.12 10.17
CA GLU A 121 12.72 -7.05 11.31
C GLU A 121 13.99 -7.87 11.01
N LYS A 122 15.15 -7.40 11.48
CA LYS A 122 16.48 -8.02 11.28
C LYS A 122 17.06 -7.92 9.86
N GLN A 123 16.61 -6.95 9.06
CA GLN A 123 17.16 -6.65 7.73
C GLN A 123 16.89 -7.70 6.64
N ASP A 124 16.02 -8.66 6.87
CA ASP A 124 15.59 -9.55 5.79
C ASP A 124 14.72 -8.76 4.79
N THR A 125 14.97 -8.98 3.51
CA THR A 125 14.18 -8.36 2.44
C THR A 125 13.60 -9.42 1.51
N ILE A 126 12.39 -9.16 0.99
CA ILE A 126 11.78 -9.99 -0.04
C ILE A 126 11.39 -9.09 -1.20
N ASP A 127 12.02 -9.30 -2.35
CA ASP A 127 11.70 -8.61 -3.61
C ASP A 127 10.86 -9.51 -4.49
N SER A 128 9.89 -8.96 -5.20
CA SER A 128 9.13 -9.68 -6.23
C SER A 128 8.48 -8.74 -7.23
N LYS A 129 8.11 -9.23 -8.41
CA LYS A 129 7.34 -8.46 -9.38
C LYS A 129 5.89 -8.29 -8.94
N ILE A 130 5.29 -9.33 -8.37
CA ILE A 130 3.90 -9.37 -7.92
C ILE A 130 3.88 -9.77 -6.46
N GLY A 131 3.08 -9.08 -5.65
CA GLY A 131 2.81 -9.45 -4.28
C GLY A 131 1.36 -9.21 -3.91
N ASN A 132 0.81 -10.12 -3.12
CA ASN A 132 -0.48 -10.01 -2.49
C ASN A 132 -0.32 -10.21 -0.98
N TYR A 133 -0.84 -9.29 -0.18
CA TYR A 133 -0.85 -9.39 1.27
C TYR A 133 -2.28 -9.61 1.77
N ILE A 134 -2.52 -10.74 2.39
CA ILE A 134 -3.81 -11.13 2.97
C ILE A 134 -3.76 -10.81 4.46
N LEU A 135 -4.49 -9.77 4.87
CA LEU A 135 -4.42 -9.23 6.23
C LEU A 135 -4.96 -10.21 7.27
N GLU A 136 -6.01 -10.95 6.94
CA GLU A 136 -6.69 -11.88 7.86
C GLU A 136 -5.73 -12.92 8.46
N ASN A 137 -4.88 -13.50 7.63
CA ASN A 137 -3.92 -14.53 8.05
C ASN A 137 -2.47 -14.05 8.05
N LYS A 138 -2.25 -12.74 7.87
CA LYS A 138 -0.93 -12.08 7.83
C LYS A 138 0.03 -12.77 6.90
N LYS A 139 -0.45 -13.13 5.70
CA LYS A 139 0.30 -13.87 4.69
C LYS A 139 0.60 -13.01 3.47
N TYR A 140 1.86 -12.99 3.06
CA TYR A 140 2.27 -12.52 1.74
C TYR A 140 2.34 -13.68 0.75
N GLU A 141 1.86 -13.47 -0.46
CA GLU A 141 2.06 -14.32 -1.63
C GLU A 141 2.90 -13.55 -2.65
N PHE A 142 4.13 -13.97 -2.85
CA PHE A 142 5.05 -13.36 -3.81
C PHE A 142 5.16 -14.22 -5.07
N LYS A 143 5.16 -13.59 -6.24
CA LYS A 143 5.26 -14.26 -7.53
C LYS A 143 6.19 -13.50 -8.47
N ILE A 144 6.88 -14.24 -9.33
CA ILE A 144 7.77 -13.76 -10.39
C ILE A 144 8.99 -13.01 -9.83
N ASN A 145 10.15 -13.58 -10.09
CA ASN A 145 11.46 -13.04 -9.67
C ASN A 145 11.52 -12.79 -8.17
N VAL A 146 11.06 -13.76 -7.39
CA VAL A 146 11.10 -13.65 -5.93
C VAL A 146 12.53 -13.86 -5.45
N LEU A 147 13.03 -12.89 -4.68
CA LEU A 147 14.35 -12.90 -4.09
C LEU A 147 14.27 -12.56 -2.60
N LEU A 148 14.51 -13.56 -1.76
CA LEU A 148 14.64 -13.37 -0.32
C LEU A 148 16.11 -13.22 0.02
N LYS A 149 16.48 -12.13 0.68
CA LYS A 149 17.83 -11.87 1.20
C LYS A 149 17.81 -11.74 2.70
N SER A 150 18.74 -12.43 3.31
CA SER A 150 19.08 -12.39 4.73
C SER A 150 20.61 -12.20 4.86
N PRO A 151 21.12 -11.78 6.01
CA PRO A 151 22.57 -11.69 6.23
C PRO A 151 23.34 -12.99 6.01
N LYS A 152 22.67 -14.14 6.04
CA LYS A 152 23.31 -15.48 5.96
C LYS A 152 23.04 -16.22 4.66
N TYR A 153 22.01 -15.83 3.90
CA TYR A 153 21.61 -16.54 2.68
C TYR A 153 20.82 -15.67 1.73
N GLU A 154 20.84 -16.05 0.47
CA GLU A 154 20.01 -15.52 -0.59
C GLU A 154 19.22 -16.66 -1.23
N ILE A 155 17.90 -16.49 -1.36
CA ILE A 155 17.02 -17.51 -1.96
C ILE A 155 16.28 -16.90 -3.12
N SER A 156 16.42 -17.49 -4.31
CA SER A 156 15.64 -17.14 -5.49
C SER A 156 14.64 -18.23 -5.83
N THR A 157 13.39 -17.86 -6.13
CA THR A 157 12.28 -18.79 -6.39
C THR A 157 11.23 -18.15 -7.29
N PRO A 158 10.45 -18.91 -8.07
CA PRO A 158 9.33 -18.36 -8.82
C PRO A 158 8.18 -17.88 -7.95
N ARG A 159 7.95 -18.53 -6.80
CA ARG A 159 6.86 -18.20 -5.88
C ARG A 159 7.27 -18.49 -4.43
N LEU A 160 6.80 -17.61 -3.53
CA LEU A 160 6.98 -17.71 -2.08
C LEU A 160 5.69 -17.31 -1.36
N ASP A 161 5.19 -18.16 -0.46
CA ASP A 161 4.20 -17.79 0.53
C ASP A 161 4.92 -17.55 1.87
N TYR A 162 4.71 -16.37 2.46
CA TYR A 162 5.40 -15.96 3.67
C TYR A 162 4.41 -15.50 4.75
N TYR A 163 4.47 -16.09 5.92
CA TYR A 163 3.62 -15.74 7.07
C TYR A 163 4.38 -14.81 8.02
N THR A 164 3.91 -13.57 8.17
CA THR A 164 4.62 -12.54 8.94
C THR A 164 4.61 -12.80 10.44
N GLU A 165 3.61 -13.49 10.95
CA GLU A 165 3.39 -13.72 12.37
C GLU A 165 4.40 -14.74 12.97
N ASN A 166 4.70 -15.80 12.23
CA ASN A 166 5.58 -16.89 12.69
C ASN A 166 6.88 -17.04 11.89
N GLY A 167 7.03 -16.25 10.81
CA GLY A 167 8.21 -16.28 9.95
C GLY A 167 8.28 -17.49 9.02
N HIS A 168 7.24 -18.30 8.90
CA HIS A 168 7.23 -19.46 8.01
C HIS A 168 7.24 -19.04 6.55
N ALA A 169 8.08 -19.70 5.76
CA ALA A 169 8.26 -19.46 4.34
C ALA A 169 8.09 -20.78 3.57
N TYR A 170 7.22 -20.76 2.56
CA TYR A 170 6.98 -21.91 1.68
C TYR A 170 7.37 -21.55 0.25
N PHE A 171 8.36 -22.24 -0.28
CA PHE A 171 8.92 -22.00 -1.61
C PHE A 171 8.30 -22.97 -2.63
N TYR A 172 7.99 -22.46 -3.82
CA TYR A 172 7.34 -23.25 -4.88
C TYR A 172 8.13 -23.12 -6.18
N GLY A 173 8.36 -24.26 -6.84
CA GLY A 173 9.11 -24.36 -8.09
C GLY A 173 10.62 -24.46 -7.89
N ALA A 174 11.38 -24.26 -8.96
CA ALA A 174 12.83 -24.34 -8.93
C ALA A 174 13.41 -23.25 -8.02
N THR A 175 13.90 -23.65 -6.86
CA THR A 175 14.44 -22.76 -5.82
C THR A 175 15.95 -22.94 -5.72
N GLN A 176 16.68 -21.82 -5.74
CA GLN A 176 18.12 -21.78 -5.56
C GLN A 176 18.45 -21.09 -4.22
N ILE A 177 19.31 -21.68 -3.45
CA ILE A 177 19.78 -21.16 -2.17
C ILE A 177 21.31 -20.95 -2.28
N LYS A 178 21.75 -19.73 -1.98
CA LYS A 178 23.15 -19.38 -1.82
C LYS A 178 23.38 -19.03 -0.35
N SER A 179 24.28 -19.71 0.33
CA SER A 179 24.73 -19.34 1.68
C SER A 179 26.09 -18.67 1.58
N GLU A 180 26.35 -17.63 2.37
CA GLU A 180 27.72 -17.22 2.63
C GLU A 180 28.35 -18.29 3.55
N GLU A 181 29.31 -19.06 3.03
CA GLU A 181 30.19 -19.86 3.87
C GLU A 181 31.01 -18.85 4.69
N SER A 182 30.81 -18.86 6.00
CA SER A 182 31.75 -18.20 6.89
C SER A 182 33.01 -19.08 6.96
N ASP A 183 34.12 -18.59 6.39
CA ASP A 183 35.44 -19.08 6.65
C ASP A 183 35.79 -19.05 8.16
#